data_3dda340512320f0d0792d6110ccab860
#
_entry.id   3dda340512320f0d0792d6110ccab860
#
_cell.length_a   1.000
_cell.length_b   1.000
_cell.length_c   1.000
_cell.angle_alpha   90.00
_cell.angle_beta   90.00
_cell.angle_gamma   90.00
#
_symmetry.space_group_name_H-M   'P 1'
#
loop_
_entity.id
_entity.type
_entity.pdbx_description
1 polymer ?
#
loop_
_entity_poly.entity_id
_entity_poly.type
_entity_poly.pdbx_seq_one_letter_code
_entity_poly.pdbx_strand_id
1 'polypeptide(L)'
;MLKSPQTRMNRSFSRIALVGKVEDARVADSLALLATHLRSRGLAVSVDRAAAVEGLPAGLVRRPVGELGHDVDLIVAIGGDGTMLFAVQLALARSVPLLGVNRGRL
;
A
#
# COMPACT_ATOMS: atom_id res chain seq x y z
N MET A 1 -14.94 31.59 3.28
CA MET A 1 -14.86 30.88 2.80
C MET A 1 -14.50 29.71 3.30
N LEU A 2 -14.90 28.87 3.15
CA LEU A 2 -14.68 27.78 3.50
C LEU A 2 -13.92 26.98 2.85
N LYS A 3 -13.01 27.05 2.54
CA LYS A 3 -12.27 26.28 1.86
C LYS A 3 -11.52 25.42 2.67
N SER A 4 -11.46 25.47 3.87
CA SER A 4 -10.66 24.61 4.61
C SER A 4 -10.84 23.17 4.37
N PRO A 5 -12.04 22.61 4.26
CA PRO A 5 -12.19 21.20 3.98
C PRO A 5 -11.55 20.84 2.69
N GLN A 6 -11.67 21.68 1.67
CA GLN A 6 -11.07 21.37 0.45
C GLN A 6 -9.61 21.39 0.53
N THR A 7 -9.03 22.27 1.25
CA THR A 7 -7.60 22.32 1.41
C THR A 7 -7.10 21.05 2.02
N ARG A 8 -7.81 20.52 3.00
CA ARG A 8 -7.36 19.29 3.58
C ARG A 8 -7.50 18.13 2.66
N MET A 9 -8.52 18.13 1.85
CA MET A 9 -8.70 17.05 0.95
C MET A 9 -7.69 17.06 -0.15
N ASN A 10 -7.00 18.16 -0.34
CA ASN A 10 -5.96 18.20 -1.33
C ASN A 10 -4.66 17.66 -0.84
N ARG A 11 -4.61 17.20 0.41
CA ARG A 11 -3.43 16.59 0.88
C ARG A 11 -3.10 15.44 -0.03
N SER A 12 -1.91 15.35 -0.50
CA SER A 12 -1.51 14.28 -1.37
C SER A 12 -0.57 13.35 -0.67
N PHE A 13 -0.63 12.10 -1.05
CA PHE A 13 0.30 11.10 -0.58
C PHE A 13 1.39 10.97 -1.63
N SER A 14 2.63 10.82 -1.23
CA SER A 14 3.73 10.68 -2.17
C SER A 14 4.50 9.38 -2.02
N ARG A 15 4.39 8.71 -0.88
CA ARG A 15 5.13 7.47 -0.66
C ARG A 15 4.17 6.47 -0.06
N ILE A 16 3.90 5.40 -0.78
CA ILE A 16 2.86 4.46 -0.43
C ILE A 16 3.44 3.07 -0.30
N ALA A 17 3.11 2.37 0.77
CA ALA A 17 3.48 0.97 0.94
C ALA A 17 2.30 0.09 0.60
N LEU A 18 2.53 -0.99 -0.12
CA LEU A 18 1.53 -1.97 -0.46
C LEU A 18 1.79 -3.24 0.33
N VAL A 19 0.77 -3.72 1.01
CA VAL A 19 0.86 -4.91 1.85
C VAL A 19 -0.14 -5.93 1.34
N GLY A 20 0.31 -7.15 1.07
CA GLY A 20 -0.60 -8.19 0.61
C GLY A 20 0.11 -9.52 0.52
N LYS A 21 -0.64 -10.61 0.68
CA LYS A 21 -0.09 -11.96 0.55
C LYS A 21 -0.12 -12.34 -0.91
N VAL A 22 1.02 -12.25 -1.56
CA VAL A 22 1.09 -12.45 -3.00
C VAL A 22 0.98 -13.93 -3.40
N GLU A 23 0.95 -14.83 -2.43
CA GLU A 23 0.65 -16.23 -2.71
C GLU A 23 -0.78 -16.40 -3.20
N ASP A 24 -1.66 -15.47 -2.88
CA ASP A 24 -3.01 -15.46 -3.44
C ASP A 24 -2.93 -14.69 -4.75
N ALA A 25 -3.27 -15.36 -5.85
CA ALA A 25 -3.13 -14.79 -7.19
C ALA A 25 -3.98 -13.52 -7.36
N ARG A 26 -5.14 -13.45 -6.71
CA ARG A 26 -5.99 -12.26 -6.84
C ARG A 26 -5.34 -11.07 -6.16
N VAL A 27 -4.70 -11.31 -5.02
CA VAL A 27 -3.97 -10.26 -4.32
C VAL A 27 -2.78 -9.82 -5.15
N ALA A 28 -2.03 -10.78 -5.71
CA ALA A 28 -0.87 -10.47 -6.53
C ALA A 28 -1.27 -9.62 -7.74
N ASP A 29 -2.36 -9.97 -8.41
CA ASP A 29 -2.84 -9.20 -9.55
C ASP A 29 -3.22 -7.79 -9.15
N SER A 30 -3.96 -7.64 -8.06
CA SER A 30 -4.38 -6.33 -7.59
C SER A 30 -3.20 -5.48 -7.18
N LEU A 31 -2.23 -6.10 -6.52
CA LEU A 31 -1.04 -5.40 -6.06
C LEU A 31 -0.23 -4.90 -7.25
N ALA A 32 -0.07 -5.73 -8.27
CA ALA A 32 0.68 -5.32 -9.47
C ALA A 32 -0.02 -4.18 -10.21
N LEU A 33 -1.34 -4.27 -10.34
CA LEU A 33 -2.10 -3.22 -11.00
C LEU A 33 -1.98 -1.90 -10.24
N LEU A 34 -2.12 -1.96 -8.93
CA LEU A 34 -2.06 -0.75 -8.13
C LEU A 34 -0.66 -0.17 -8.15
N ALA A 35 0.36 -1.01 -8.02
CA ALA A 35 1.74 -0.55 -8.07
C ALA A 35 2.04 0.16 -9.38
N THR A 36 1.58 -0.42 -10.49
CA THR A 36 1.78 0.17 -11.81
C THR A 36 1.08 1.52 -11.90
N HIS A 37 -0.15 1.59 -11.43
CA HIS A 37 -0.91 2.83 -11.48
C HIS A 37 -0.24 3.92 -10.65
N LEU A 38 0.15 3.60 -9.43
CA LEU A 38 0.76 4.58 -8.54
C LEU A 38 2.11 5.07 -9.09
N ARG A 39 2.90 4.15 -9.63
CA ARG A 39 4.17 4.56 -10.22
C ARG A 39 3.95 5.45 -11.45
N SER A 40 2.93 5.17 -12.24
CA SER A 40 2.64 5.98 -13.40
C SER A 40 2.25 7.40 -13.00
N ARG A 41 1.82 7.59 -11.76
CA ARG A 41 1.48 8.91 -11.27
C ARG A 41 2.63 9.57 -10.52
N GLY A 42 3.80 8.97 -10.58
CA GLY A 42 4.99 9.56 -9.98
C GLY A 42 5.15 9.32 -8.49
N LEU A 43 4.38 8.41 -7.92
CA LEU A 43 4.46 8.15 -6.49
C LEU A 43 5.53 7.09 -6.21
N ALA A 44 6.17 7.19 -5.07
CA ALA A 44 7.10 6.16 -4.61
C ALA A 44 6.29 5.03 -4.01
N VAL A 45 6.61 3.80 -4.36
CA VAL A 45 5.86 2.64 -3.91
C VAL A 45 6.82 1.64 -3.29
N SER A 46 6.47 1.17 -2.09
CA SER A 46 7.24 0.17 -1.36
C SER A 46 6.48 -1.14 -1.34
N VAL A 47 7.18 -2.24 -1.52
CA VAL A 47 6.59 -3.58 -1.44
C VAL A 47 7.51 -4.47 -0.62
N ASP A 48 6.98 -5.59 -0.17
CA ASP A 48 7.74 -6.59 0.55
C ASP A 48 8.90 -7.06 -0.32
N ARG A 49 10.08 -7.06 0.27
CA ARG A 49 11.30 -7.50 -0.41
C ARG A 49 11.13 -8.90 -0.99
N ALA A 50 10.37 -9.75 -0.34
CA ALA A 50 10.19 -11.13 -0.78
C ALA A 50 9.09 -11.29 -1.82
N ALA A 51 8.38 -10.21 -2.18
CA ALA A 51 7.28 -10.33 -3.13
C ALA A 51 7.83 -10.62 -4.53
N ALA A 52 7.50 -11.78 -5.05
CA ALA A 52 7.90 -12.18 -6.39
C ALA A 52 6.65 -12.23 -7.25
N VAL A 53 6.28 -11.11 -7.81
CA VAL A 53 5.04 -10.97 -8.58
C VAL A 53 5.38 -10.52 -9.98
N GLU A 54 4.80 -11.20 -10.96
CA GLU A 54 4.97 -10.80 -12.35
C GLU A 54 4.20 -9.52 -12.58
N GLY A 55 4.74 -8.69 -13.44
CA GLY A 55 4.04 -7.46 -13.80
C GLY A 55 4.31 -6.28 -12.89
N LEU A 56 5.17 -6.43 -11.91
CA LEU A 56 5.52 -5.29 -11.07
C LEU A 56 6.34 -4.29 -11.88
N PRO A 57 6.07 -3.00 -11.71
CA PRO A 57 6.82 -1.98 -12.44
C PRO A 57 8.23 -1.83 -11.89
N ALA A 58 9.07 -1.14 -12.62
CA ALA A 58 10.40 -0.81 -12.16
C ALA A 58 10.34 0.29 -11.10
N GLY A 59 11.41 0.40 -10.33
CA GLY A 59 11.54 1.52 -9.42
C GLY A 59 10.86 1.37 -8.08
N LEU A 60 10.42 0.15 -7.74
CA LEU A 60 9.82 -0.08 -6.44
C LEU A 60 10.88 -0.10 -5.34
N VAL A 61 10.50 0.38 -4.17
CA VAL A 61 11.33 0.27 -2.99
C VAL A 61 10.98 -1.07 -2.35
N ARG A 62 11.98 -1.88 -2.06
CA ARG A 62 11.74 -3.18 -1.47
C ARG A 62 12.26 -3.20 -0.04
N ARG A 63 11.39 -3.58 0.89
CA ARG A 63 11.73 -3.59 2.31
C ARG A 63 11.27 -4.89 2.94
N PRO A 64 11.90 -5.30 4.04
CA PRO A 64 11.34 -6.41 4.81
C PRO A 64 9.93 -6.07 5.22
N VAL A 65 9.06 -7.07 5.27
CA VAL A 65 7.63 -6.84 5.46
C VAL A 65 7.34 -6.07 6.75
N GLY A 66 8.10 -6.30 7.80
CA GLY A 66 7.89 -5.58 9.05
C GLY A 66 8.30 -4.13 9.02
N GLU A 67 8.99 -3.70 7.95
CA GLU A 67 9.44 -2.33 7.80
C GLU A 67 8.68 -1.56 6.74
N LEU A 68 7.57 -2.11 6.27
CA LEU A 68 6.84 -1.45 5.19
C LEU A 68 6.19 -0.13 5.62
N GLY A 69 6.09 0.12 6.91
CA GLY A 69 5.59 1.41 7.39
C GLY A 69 6.63 2.52 7.44
N HIS A 70 7.90 2.20 7.09
CA HIS A 70 8.96 3.19 7.15
C HIS A 70 8.92 4.13 5.97
N ASP A 71 9.07 5.41 6.24
CA ASP A 71 9.22 6.44 5.20
C ASP A 71 8.06 6.43 4.20
N VAL A 72 6.87 6.15 4.67
CA VAL A 72 5.69 6.22 3.82
C VAL A 72 4.64 7.09 4.50
N ASP A 73 3.74 7.63 3.71
CA ASP A 73 2.67 8.46 4.22
C ASP A 73 1.30 7.79 4.04
N LEU A 74 1.27 6.59 3.48
CA LEU A 74 0.04 5.81 3.36
C LEU A 74 0.40 4.33 3.24
N ILE A 75 -0.36 3.48 3.91
CA ILE A 75 -0.24 2.03 3.73
C ILE A 75 -1.54 1.57 3.08
N VAL A 76 -1.43 0.79 2.01
CA VAL A 76 -2.59 0.18 1.37
C VAL A 76 -2.46 -1.32 1.56
N ALA A 77 -3.44 -1.92 2.22
CA ALA A 77 -3.44 -3.36 2.47
C ALA A 77 -4.44 -4.02 1.54
N ILE A 78 -4.02 -5.07 0.85
CA ILE A 78 -4.85 -5.78 -0.11
C ILE A 78 -4.95 -7.22 0.34
N GLY A 79 -6.15 -7.68 0.66
CA GLY A 79 -6.32 -9.05 1.10
C GLY A 79 -7.50 -9.22 2.01
N GLY A 80 -7.40 -10.19 2.90
CA GLY A 80 -8.44 -10.51 3.84
C GLY A 80 -8.11 -10.06 5.25
N ASP A 81 -8.77 -10.68 6.22
CA ASP A 81 -8.69 -10.21 7.61
C ASP A 81 -7.29 -10.28 8.19
N GLY A 82 -6.55 -11.33 7.88
CA GLY A 82 -5.21 -11.46 8.43
C GLY A 82 -4.28 -10.38 7.93
N THR A 83 -4.38 -10.06 6.64
CA THR A 83 -3.58 -8.99 6.07
C THR A 83 -3.97 -7.64 6.68
N MET A 84 -5.27 -7.41 6.87
CA MET A 84 -5.73 -6.17 7.46
C MET A 84 -5.22 -6.01 8.88
N LEU A 85 -5.26 -7.08 9.66
CA LEU A 85 -4.78 -7.01 11.03
C LEU A 85 -3.29 -6.70 11.09
N PHE A 86 -2.51 -7.34 10.25
CA PHE A 86 -1.08 -7.06 10.17
C PHE A 86 -0.83 -5.60 9.77
N ALA A 87 -1.57 -5.12 8.77
CA ALA A 87 -1.39 -3.76 8.28
C ALA A 87 -1.77 -2.72 9.33
N VAL A 88 -2.79 -3.00 10.14
CA VAL A 88 -3.17 -2.10 11.22
C VAL A 88 -2.00 -1.95 12.19
N GLN A 89 -1.32 -3.03 12.51
CA GLN A 89 -0.20 -2.96 13.43
C GLN A 89 0.95 -2.13 12.85
N LEU A 90 1.22 -2.30 11.56
CA LEU A 90 2.23 -1.48 10.90
C LEU A 90 1.85 -0.01 10.94
N ALA A 91 0.60 0.28 10.66
CA ALA A 91 0.13 1.65 10.59
C ALA A 91 0.17 2.32 11.95
N LEU A 92 -0.25 1.61 12.99
CA LEU A 92 -0.26 2.17 14.33
C LEU A 92 1.15 2.43 14.83
N ALA A 93 2.08 1.54 14.52
CA ALA A 93 3.45 1.71 15.01
C ALA A 93 4.09 2.99 14.49
N ARG A 94 3.64 3.48 13.34
CA ARG A 94 4.24 4.65 12.72
C ARG A 94 3.27 5.81 12.55
N SER A 95 2.06 5.68 13.07
CA SER A 95 1.03 6.71 12.93
C SER A 95 0.79 7.06 11.46
N VAL A 96 0.71 6.03 10.61
CA VAL A 96 0.50 6.20 9.18
C VAL A 96 -0.93 5.81 8.84
N PRO A 97 -1.63 6.57 7.99
CA PRO A 97 -2.97 6.18 7.57
C PRO A 97 -2.97 4.86 6.82
N LEU A 98 -4.08 4.14 6.93
CA LEU A 98 -4.24 2.83 6.32
C LEU A 98 -5.51 2.81 5.46
N LEU A 99 -5.37 2.31 4.25
CA LEU A 99 -6.50 2.05 3.37
C LEU A 99 -6.56 0.55 3.11
N GLY A 100 -7.70 -0.06 3.36
CA GLY A 100 -7.85 -1.49 3.14
C GLY A 100 -8.65 -1.81 1.89
N VAL A 101 -8.15 -2.75 1.09
CA VAL A 101 -8.84 -3.25 -0.08
C VAL A 101 -9.10 -4.73 0.16
N ASN A 102 -10.38 -5.08 0.30
CA ASN A 102 -10.73 -6.46 0.61
C ASN A 102 -10.76 -7.30 -0.65
N ARG A 103 -9.84 -8.25 -0.75
CA ARG A 103 -9.81 -9.22 -1.84
C ARG A 103 -10.02 -10.64 -1.33
N GLY A 104 -10.44 -10.77 -0.08
CA GLY A 104 -10.69 -12.07 0.49
C GLY A 104 -12.01 -12.64 0.02
N ARG A 105 -12.28 -13.88 0.44
CA ARG A 105 -13.52 -14.49 0.12
C ARG A 105 -14.62 -13.88 0.90
N LEU A 106 -15.76 -13.80 0.38
CA LEU A 106 -16.92 -13.25 1.09
C LEU A 106 -17.72 -14.32 1.76
#